data_8f5d8ffa46f11e45dd32e55d7f7c29d9
#
_entry.id   8f5d8ffa46f11e45dd32e55d7f7c29d9
#
_cell.length_a   1.000
_cell.length_b   1.000
_cell.length_c   1.000
_cell.angle_alpha   90.00
_cell.angle_beta   90.00
_cell.angle_gamma   90.00
#
_symmetry.space_group_name_H-M   'P 1'
#
loop_
_entity.id
_entity.type
_entity.pdbx_description
1 polymer ?
#
loop_
_entity_poly.entity_id
_entity_poly.type
_entity_poly.pdbx_seq_one_letter_code
_entity_poly.pdbx_strand_id
1 'polypeptide(L)'
;MVVEILKETYFVALPIILTGFMGWIGTTLNKQQKERSANSKGTMLILRYMLRRYHAEYKHKGYVTQAQYNEFEEMYNAYHELGGNGSVTHMWSEIQRLEIRTDISEEISPYAALIFALEDKF
;
A
#
# COMPACT_ATOMS: atom_id res chain seq x y z
N MET A 1 51.26 -23.18 25.39
CA MET A 1 51.11 -23.93 24.15
C MET A 1 49.66 -24.02 23.67
N VAL A 2 48.73 -24.48 24.52
CA VAL A 2 47.30 -24.56 24.15
C VAL A 2 46.70 -23.17 23.90
N VAL A 3 47.08 -22.18 24.71
CA VAL A 3 46.56 -20.80 24.60
C VAL A 3 46.98 -20.11 23.28
N GLU A 4 48.23 -20.41 22.83
CA GLU A 4 48.73 -19.86 21.55
C GLU A 4 48.02 -20.47 20.35
N ILE A 5 47.77 -21.77 20.37
CA ILE A 5 47.00 -22.47 19.34
C ILE A 5 45.59 -21.94 19.27
N LEU A 6 44.93 -21.71 20.40
CA LEU A 6 43.60 -21.14 20.47
C LEU A 6 43.55 -19.69 19.92
N LYS A 7 44.57 -18.87 20.21
CA LYS A 7 44.67 -17.52 19.68
C LYS A 7 44.83 -17.51 18.15
N GLU A 8 45.72 -18.34 17.62
CA GLU A 8 45.93 -18.48 16.19
C GLU A 8 44.67 -18.94 15.49
N THR A 9 43.97 -19.94 16.01
CA THR A 9 42.72 -20.44 15.49
C THR A 9 41.63 -19.35 15.50
N TYR A 10 41.57 -18.58 16.60
CA TYR A 10 40.62 -17.47 16.73
C TYR A 10 40.88 -16.38 15.69
N PHE A 11 42.12 -15.97 15.48
CA PHE A 11 42.46 -14.95 14.49
C PHE A 11 42.19 -15.37 13.03
N VAL A 12 42.24 -16.65 12.73
CA VAL A 12 41.96 -17.19 11.38
C VAL A 12 40.45 -17.41 11.20
N ALA A 13 39.76 -17.92 12.23
CA ALA A 13 38.34 -18.26 12.17
C ALA A 13 37.41 -17.02 12.16
N LEU A 14 37.78 -15.99 12.91
CA LEU A 14 36.94 -14.78 13.08
C LEU A 14 36.66 -14.06 11.77
N PRO A 15 37.63 -13.75 10.90
CA PRO A 15 37.34 -13.13 9.59
C PRO A 15 36.46 -13.97 8.69
N ILE A 16 36.62 -15.28 8.70
CA ILE A 16 35.82 -16.21 7.90
C ILE A 16 34.35 -16.19 8.34
N ILE A 17 34.11 -16.23 9.65
CA ILE A 17 32.76 -16.18 10.24
C ILE A 17 32.09 -14.85 9.92
N LEU A 18 32.81 -13.72 10.06
CA LEU A 18 32.29 -12.39 9.74
C LEU A 18 31.93 -12.25 8.27
N THR A 19 32.78 -12.74 7.36
CA THR A 19 32.54 -12.69 5.92
C THR A 19 31.32 -13.52 5.54
N GLY A 20 31.19 -14.72 6.11
CA GLY A 20 30.02 -15.57 5.90
C GLY A 20 28.73 -14.96 6.40
N PHE A 21 28.78 -14.34 7.57
CA PHE A 21 27.63 -13.68 8.18
C PHE A 21 27.17 -12.46 7.36
N MET A 22 28.11 -11.64 6.92
CA MET A 22 27.80 -10.49 6.06
C MET A 22 27.21 -10.91 4.70
N GLY A 23 27.73 -11.99 4.11
CA GLY A 23 27.18 -12.55 2.89
C GLY A 23 25.74 -13.04 3.07
N TRP A 24 25.47 -13.72 4.20
CA TRP A 24 24.12 -14.19 4.53
C TRP A 24 23.15 -13.03 4.74
N ILE A 25 23.55 -11.98 5.46
CA ILE A 25 22.74 -10.77 5.67
C ILE A 25 22.44 -10.11 4.33
N GLY A 26 23.44 -9.94 3.46
CA GLY A 26 23.27 -9.32 2.15
C GLY A 26 22.27 -10.10 1.27
N THR A 27 22.35 -11.42 1.25
CA THR A 27 21.41 -12.28 0.52
C THR A 27 19.98 -12.16 1.07
N THR A 28 19.83 -12.16 2.39
CA THR A 28 18.53 -12.04 3.06
C THR A 28 17.89 -10.69 2.77
N LEU A 29 18.66 -9.60 2.86
CA LEU A 29 18.16 -8.25 2.55
C LEU A 29 17.73 -8.12 1.08
N ASN A 30 18.49 -8.67 0.16
CA ASN A 30 18.16 -8.64 -1.25
C ASN A 30 16.85 -9.39 -1.55
N LYS A 31 16.66 -10.54 -0.91
CA LYS A 31 15.41 -11.31 -1.01
C LYS A 31 14.22 -10.53 -0.47
N GLN A 32 14.37 -9.89 0.69
CA GLN A 32 13.33 -9.05 1.29
C GLN A 32 12.96 -7.86 0.39
N GLN A 33 13.93 -7.21 -0.24
CA GLN A 33 13.67 -6.12 -1.18
C GLN A 33 12.87 -6.58 -2.38
N LYS A 34 13.16 -7.75 -2.93
CA LYS A 34 12.40 -8.33 -4.05
C LYS A 34 10.95 -8.62 -3.66
N GLU A 35 10.73 -9.17 -2.47
CA GLU A 35 9.39 -9.45 -1.97
C GLU A 35 8.60 -8.16 -1.72
N ARG A 36 9.21 -7.14 -1.13
CA ARG A 36 8.60 -5.83 -0.93
C ARG A 36 8.25 -5.15 -2.25
N SER A 37 9.14 -5.23 -3.24
CA SER A 37 8.90 -4.65 -4.55
C SER A 37 7.73 -5.34 -5.26
N ALA A 38 7.64 -6.67 -5.18
CA ALA A 38 6.53 -7.43 -5.74
C ALA A 38 5.21 -7.10 -5.04
N ASN A 39 5.20 -7.01 -3.71
CA ASN A 39 4.03 -6.65 -2.93
C ASN A 39 3.57 -5.22 -3.23
N SER A 40 4.49 -4.27 -3.33
CA SER A 40 4.18 -2.88 -3.66
C SER A 40 3.58 -2.77 -5.06
N LYS A 41 4.11 -3.52 -6.02
CA LYS A 41 3.58 -3.55 -7.39
C LYS A 41 2.17 -4.15 -7.42
N GLY A 42 1.95 -5.24 -6.69
CA GLY A 42 0.63 -5.87 -6.57
C GLY A 42 -0.39 -4.91 -5.95
N THR A 43 -0.03 -4.24 -4.86
CA THR A 43 -0.87 -3.23 -4.22
C THR A 43 -1.18 -2.07 -5.15
N MET A 44 -0.18 -1.60 -5.89
CA MET A 44 -0.36 -0.52 -6.86
C MET A 44 -1.35 -0.91 -7.96
N LEU A 45 -1.29 -2.15 -8.47
CA LEU A 45 -2.21 -2.64 -9.49
C LEU A 45 -3.64 -2.74 -8.97
N ILE A 46 -3.83 -3.20 -7.73
CA ILE A 46 -5.14 -3.26 -7.09
C ILE A 46 -5.71 -1.85 -6.91
N LEU A 47 -4.91 -0.91 -6.39
CA LEU A 47 -5.33 0.48 -6.23
C LEU A 47 -5.70 1.12 -7.56
N ARG A 48 -4.92 0.87 -8.61
CA ARG A 48 -5.21 1.38 -9.95
C ARG A 48 -6.55 0.84 -10.47
N TYR A 49 -6.82 -0.44 -10.27
CA TYR A 49 -8.08 -1.05 -10.67
C TYR A 49 -9.25 -0.43 -9.91
N MET A 50 -9.14 -0.28 -8.60
CA MET A 50 -10.18 0.33 -7.77
C MET A 50 -10.42 1.79 -8.15
N LEU A 51 -9.35 2.56 -8.35
CA LEU A 51 -9.45 3.96 -8.75
C LEU A 51 -10.17 4.11 -10.10
N ARG A 52 -9.84 3.27 -11.08
CA ARG A 52 -10.50 3.27 -12.38
C ARG A 52 -11.97 2.94 -12.27
N ARG A 53 -12.31 1.97 -11.45
CA ARG A 53 -13.70 1.55 -11.24
C ARG A 53 -14.52 2.64 -10.58
N TYR A 54 -14.02 3.23 -9.51
CA TYR A 54 -14.70 4.32 -8.81
C TYR A 54 -14.79 5.58 -9.67
N HIS A 55 -13.76 5.90 -10.42
CA HIS A 55 -13.78 7.00 -11.36
C HIS A 55 -14.90 6.83 -12.39
N ALA A 56 -15.02 5.67 -13.00
CA ALA A 56 -16.08 5.39 -13.96
C ALA A 56 -17.46 5.50 -13.33
N GLU A 57 -17.63 4.99 -12.13
CA GLU A 57 -18.89 5.04 -11.37
C GLU A 57 -19.30 6.49 -11.06
N TYR A 58 -18.37 7.27 -10.51
CA TYR A 58 -18.65 8.66 -10.13
C TYR A 58 -18.86 9.55 -11.33
N LYS A 59 -18.11 9.33 -12.39
CA LYS A 59 -18.30 10.05 -13.66
C LYS A 59 -19.66 9.77 -14.27
N HIS A 60 -20.14 8.54 -14.20
CA HIS A 60 -21.46 8.15 -14.67
C HIS A 60 -22.58 8.81 -13.86
N LYS A 61 -22.44 8.85 -12.54
CA LYS A 61 -23.37 9.54 -11.64
C LYS A 61 -23.34 11.07 -11.84
N GLY A 62 -22.16 11.63 -12.09
CA GLY A 62 -21.95 13.06 -12.23
C GLY A 62 -21.69 13.80 -10.93
N TYR A 63 -21.62 13.11 -9.79
CA TYR A 63 -21.36 13.71 -8.49
C TYR A 63 -20.69 12.69 -7.56
N VAL A 64 -20.11 13.19 -6.48
CA VAL A 64 -19.52 12.37 -5.39
C VAL A 64 -19.99 12.92 -4.06
N THR A 65 -20.09 12.04 -3.05
CA THR A 65 -20.28 12.48 -1.67
C THR A 65 -18.94 12.92 -1.09
N GLN A 66 -18.97 13.66 0.02
CA GLN A 66 -17.73 14.07 0.69
C GLN A 66 -16.91 12.85 1.14
N ALA A 67 -17.57 11.82 1.65
CA ALA A 67 -16.91 10.58 2.05
C ALA A 67 -16.24 9.87 0.87
N GLN A 68 -16.93 9.78 -0.27
CA GLN A 68 -16.39 9.18 -1.50
C GLN A 68 -15.20 9.97 -2.03
N TYR A 69 -15.27 11.29 -1.99
CA TYR A 69 -14.18 12.16 -2.41
C TYR A 69 -12.95 11.93 -1.53
N ASN A 70 -13.12 11.89 -0.22
CA ASN A 70 -12.04 11.66 0.72
C ASN A 70 -11.40 10.27 0.55
N GLU A 71 -12.20 9.24 0.34
CA GLU A 71 -11.71 7.88 0.07
C GLU A 71 -10.93 7.80 -1.22
N PHE A 72 -11.41 8.44 -2.28
CA PHE A 72 -10.70 8.48 -3.55
C PHE A 72 -9.36 9.20 -3.41
N GLU A 73 -9.33 10.30 -2.68
CA GLU A 73 -8.10 11.05 -2.39
C GLU A 73 -7.08 10.19 -1.65
N GLU A 74 -7.51 9.46 -0.62
CA GLU A 74 -6.63 8.56 0.14
C GLU A 74 -6.06 7.45 -0.75
N MET A 75 -6.89 6.83 -1.58
CA MET A 75 -6.44 5.80 -2.52
C MET A 75 -5.48 6.37 -3.56
N TYR A 76 -5.77 7.56 -4.07
CA TYR A 76 -4.91 8.25 -5.03
C TYR A 76 -3.54 8.56 -4.43
N ASN A 77 -3.52 9.10 -3.21
CA ASN A 77 -2.27 9.43 -2.52
C ASN A 77 -1.43 8.17 -2.27
N ALA A 78 -2.05 7.08 -1.84
CA ALA A 78 -1.36 5.80 -1.65
C ALA A 78 -0.78 5.28 -2.96
N TYR A 79 -1.54 5.36 -4.05
CA TYR A 79 -1.09 4.96 -5.38
C TYR A 79 0.10 5.81 -5.86
N HIS A 80 0.02 7.11 -5.63
CA HIS A 80 1.09 8.05 -6.00
C HIS A 80 2.38 7.79 -5.21
N GLU A 81 2.26 7.54 -3.89
CA GLU A 81 3.40 7.20 -3.04
C GLU A 81 4.10 5.92 -3.48
N LEU A 82 3.34 4.96 -4.04
CA LEU A 82 3.90 3.72 -4.58
C LEU A 82 4.55 3.88 -5.95
N GLY A 83 4.58 5.10 -6.50
CA GLY A 83 5.17 5.39 -7.79
C GLY A 83 4.21 5.24 -8.97
N GLY A 84 2.91 5.36 -8.74
CA GLY A 84 1.90 5.27 -9.78
C GLY A 84 2.02 6.35 -10.86
N ASN A 85 1.59 6.03 -12.06
CA ASN A 85 1.77 6.88 -13.24
C ASN A 85 0.63 7.90 -13.47
N GLY A 86 0.79 8.75 -14.50
CA GLY A 86 -0.05 9.92 -14.76
C GLY A 86 -1.48 9.65 -15.22
N SER A 87 -1.86 8.40 -15.59
CA SER A 87 -3.24 8.12 -16.02
C SER A 87 -4.24 8.29 -14.87
N VAL A 88 -3.86 7.90 -13.67
CA VAL A 88 -4.67 8.08 -12.46
C VAL A 88 -4.69 9.56 -12.03
N THR A 89 -3.63 10.30 -12.27
CA THR A 89 -3.58 11.74 -12.01
C THR A 89 -4.66 12.47 -12.83
N HIS A 90 -4.86 12.06 -14.07
CA HIS A 90 -5.93 12.61 -14.92
C HIS A 90 -7.32 12.28 -14.34
N MET A 91 -7.52 11.04 -13.88
CA MET A 91 -8.76 10.63 -13.22
C MET A 91 -9.03 11.46 -11.96
N TRP A 92 -8.01 11.71 -11.16
CA TRP A 92 -8.12 12.54 -9.95
C TRP A 92 -8.55 13.96 -10.31
N SER A 93 -7.99 14.55 -11.36
CA SER A 93 -8.39 15.88 -11.81
C SER A 93 -9.85 15.93 -12.28
N GLU A 94 -10.34 14.87 -12.89
CA GLU A 94 -11.76 14.77 -13.28
C GLU A 94 -12.67 14.65 -12.04
N ILE A 95 -12.28 13.85 -11.05
CA ILE A 95 -13.02 13.71 -9.78
C ILE A 95 -13.11 15.05 -9.05
N GLN A 96 -12.03 15.84 -9.04
CA GLN A 96 -12.02 17.17 -8.43
C GLN A 96 -12.99 18.16 -9.07
N ARG A 97 -13.37 17.92 -10.32
CA ARG A 97 -14.34 18.75 -11.06
C ARG A 97 -15.78 18.33 -10.83
N LEU A 98 -16.02 17.16 -10.25
CA LEU A 98 -17.37 16.69 -9.96
C LEU A 98 -17.99 17.47 -8.79
N GLU A 99 -19.30 17.59 -8.83
CA GLU A 99 -20.08 18.19 -7.75
C GLU A 99 -19.95 17.32 -6.49
N ILE A 100 -19.66 17.94 -5.35
CA ILE A 100 -19.62 17.26 -4.07
C ILE A 100 -20.96 17.45 -3.38
N ARG A 101 -21.68 16.35 -3.16
CA ARG A 101 -22.96 16.37 -2.45
C ARG A 101 -22.75 15.93 -1.02
N THR A 102 -23.24 16.75 -0.10
CA THR A 102 -23.16 16.47 1.34
C THR A 102 -24.38 15.72 1.87
N ASP A 103 -25.40 15.56 1.05
CA ASP A 103 -26.67 14.90 1.42
C ASP A 103 -26.49 13.38 1.38
N ILE A 104 -26.08 12.82 2.51
CA ILE A 104 -25.75 11.41 2.68
C ILE A 104 -27.00 10.53 2.83
N SER A 105 -28.15 11.12 3.15
CA SER A 105 -29.36 10.38 3.52
C SER A 105 -29.96 9.54 2.38
N GLU A 106 -29.71 9.92 1.13
CA GLU A 106 -30.25 9.20 -0.04
C GLU A 106 -29.29 8.14 -0.59
N GLU A 107 -28.02 8.13 -0.14
CA GLU A 107 -26.97 7.28 -0.69
C GLU A 107 -26.45 6.20 0.24
N ILE A 108 -27.04 6.03 1.41
CA ILE A 108 -26.65 4.95 2.31
C ILE A 108 -26.97 3.63 1.63
N SER A 109 -25.92 2.85 1.30
CA SER A 109 -26.11 1.54 0.73
C SER A 109 -26.91 0.65 1.70
N PRO A 110 -27.66 -0.36 1.20
CA PRO A 110 -28.36 -1.30 2.08
C PRO A 110 -27.46 -1.93 3.13
N TYR A 111 -26.19 -2.10 2.81
CA TYR A 111 -25.20 -2.66 3.74
C TYR A 111 -24.88 -1.71 4.89
N ALA A 112 -24.74 -0.41 4.60
CA ALA A 112 -24.50 0.59 5.64
C ALA A 112 -25.69 0.71 6.58
N ALA A 113 -26.90 0.70 6.07
CA ALA A 113 -28.13 0.69 6.86
C ALA A 113 -28.20 -0.55 7.77
N LEU A 114 -27.80 -1.70 7.26
CA LEU A 114 -27.75 -2.95 8.01
C LEU A 114 -26.71 -2.88 9.14
N ILE A 115 -25.54 -2.31 8.88
CA ILE A 115 -24.49 -2.14 9.88
C ILE A 115 -24.93 -1.21 11.00
N PHE A 116 -25.59 -0.09 10.68
CA PHE A 116 -26.15 0.82 11.68
C PHE A 116 -27.23 0.15 12.51
N ALA A 117 -28.09 -0.64 11.89
CA ALA A 117 -29.12 -1.39 12.62
C ALA A 117 -28.53 -2.43 13.56
N LEU A 118 -27.40 -3.04 13.20
CA LEU A 118 -26.70 -4.01 14.04
C LEU A 118 -25.97 -3.33 15.20
N GLU A 119 -25.41 -2.13 15.00
CA GLU A 119 -24.76 -1.36 16.06
C GLU A 119 -25.75 -0.93 17.15
N ASP A 120 -26.97 -0.56 16.76
CA ASP A 120 -28.02 -0.17 17.72
C ASP A 120 -28.48 -1.34 18.61
N LYS A 121 -28.24 -2.60 18.20
CA LYS A 121 -28.58 -3.78 18.98
C LYS A 121 -27.48 -4.23 19.94
N PHE A 122 -26.30 -3.73 19.80
CA PHE A 122 -25.17 -4.00 20.66
C PHE A 122 -24.76 -2.76 21.46
#